data_c12fccc60342dc4cbbcd137f35af306c
#
_entry.id   c12fccc60342dc4cbbcd137f35af306c
#
_cell.length_a   1.000
_cell.length_b   1.000
_cell.length_c   1.000
_cell.angle_alpha   90.00
_cell.angle_beta   90.00
_cell.angle_gamma   90.00
#
_symmetry.space_group_name_H-M   'P 1'
#
loop_
_entity.id
_entity.type
_entity.pdbx_description
1 polymer ?
#
loop_
_entity_poly.entity_id
_entity_poly.type
_entity_poly.pdbx_seq_one_letter_code
_entity_poly.pdbx_strand_id
1 'polypeptide(L)'
;MTRRSADPGSPPKQRRLGVAVVPLPTIEDFGVEFSIDGRSLLDLVRDIESRFGGEPAGSYAAAPLHYLGLVAERRDGRLVHAGPGAFEGRKAVPLLVCTCGQAGCWSLEADIHVDEEAVRWSNFSSTLSQRLRGANYKSIEPLVFERKAYFKALARLAPAIGSVLKKRNAALASASQARRMARGRTGNSPSRVSRAD
;
A
#
# COMPACT_ATOMS: atom_id res chain seq x y z
N MET A 1 -31.03 -4.34 -20.33
CA MET A 1 -30.19 -5.35 -19.66
C MET A 1 -30.68 -5.50 -18.24
N THR A 2 -31.40 -6.58 -17.98
CA THR A 2 -32.01 -6.90 -16.69
C THR A 2 -30.93 -7.35 -15.70
N ARG A 3 -30.71 -6.58 -14.64
CA ARG A 3 -29.89 -7.01 -13.51
C ARG A 3 -30.58 -8.24 -12.86
N ARG A 4 -29.93 -9.39 -12.89
CA ARG A 4 -30.34 -10.51 -12.05
C ARG A 4 -30.15 -10.06 -10.59
N SER A 5 -31.25 -9.86 -9.89
CA SER A 5 -31.25 -9.72 -8.43
C SER A 5 -30.61 -10.96 -7.83
N ALA A 6 -29.55 -10.78 -7.05
CA ALA A 6 -28.98 -11.89 -6.28
C ALA A 6 -30.05 -12.44 -5.34
N ASP A 7 -30.17 -13.75 -5.30
CA ASP A 7 -31.08 -14.46 -4.39
C ASP A 7 -30.63 -14.13 -2.94
N PRO A 8 -31.49 -13.55 -2.09
CA PRO A 8 -31.13 -13.10 -0.74
C PRO A 8 -30.70 -14.22 0.22
N GLY A 9 -30.80 -15.49 -0.20
CA GLY A 9 -30.42 -16.65 0.61
C GLY A 9 -29.09 -17.30 0.20
N SER A 10 -28.46 -16.90 -0.89
CA SER A 10 -27.18 -17.49 -1.29
C SER A 10 -26.03 -16.89 -0.50
N PRO A 11 -25.13 -17.71 0.08
CA PRO A 11 -23.95 -17.18 0.75
C PRO A 11 -23.12 -16.33 -0.23
N PRO A 12 -22.50 -15.23 0.22
CA PRO A 12 -21.73 -14.37 -0.65
C PRO A 12 -20.60 -15.17 -1.30
N LYS A 13 -20.41 -14.97 -2.61
CA LYS A 13 -19.37 -15.65 -3.37
C LYS A 13 -18.01 -15.34 -2.78
N GLN A 14 -17.32 -16.35 -2.26
CA GLN A 14 -15.96 -16.21 -1.78
C GLN A 14 -15.00 -15.94 -2.96
N ARG A 15 -14.11 -14.98 -2.77
CA ARG A 15 -13.09 -14.55 -3.73
C ARG A 15 -11.73 -15.07 -3.32
N ARG A 16 -10.82 -15.18 -4.26
CA ARG A 16 -9.42 -15.51 -4.02
C ARG A 16 -8.57 -14.26 -4.08
N LEU A 17 -7.86 -13.97 -2.98
CA LEU A 17 -6.89 -12.88 -2.90
C LEU A 17 -5.54 -13.34 -3.46
N GLY A 18 -4.97 -12.56 -4.40
CA GLY A 18 -3.58 -12.60 -4.77
C GLY A 18 -2.87 -11.32 -4.30
N VAL A 19 -1.60 -11.46 -3.93
CA VAL A 19 -0.77 -10.35 -3.44
C VAL A 19 0.66 -10.47 -3.97
N ALA A 20 1.26 -9.34 -4.34
CA ALA A 20 2.65 -9.26 -4.75
C ALA A 20 3.31 -7.98 -4.24
N VAL A 21 4.59 -8.06 -3.86
CA VAL A 21 5.41 -6.85 -3.60
C VAL A 21 5.96 -6.38 -4.94
N VAL A 22 5.71 -5.12 -5.27
CA VAL A 22 6.14 -4.49 -6.51
C VAL A 22 6.89 -3.18 -6.25
N PRO A 23 7.87 -2.81 -7.10
CA PRO A 23 8.49 -1.49 -7.01
C PRO A 23 7.46 -0.41 -7.38
N LEU A 24 7.55 0.74 -6.72
CA LEU A 24 6.73 1.90 -7.05
C LEU A 24 7.45 2.76 -8.09
N PRO A 25 6.80 3.15 -9.19
CA PRO A 25 7.47 3.75 -10.35
C PRO A 25 8.04 5.15 -10.10
N THR A 26 7.46 5.89 -9.16
CA THR A 26 7.78 7.32 -8.95
C THR A 26 8.54 7.61 -7.66
N ILE A 27 8.67 6.62 -6.79
CA ILE A 27 9.42 6.72 -5.54
C ILE A 27 10.29 5.48 -5.37
N GLU A 28 11.47 5.65 -4.77
CA GLU A 28 12.36 4.51 -4.44
C GLU A 28 11.79 3.69 -3.27
N ASP A 29 10.58 3.16 -3.43
CA ASP A 29 9.88 2.38 -2.42
C ASP A 29 9.16 1.18 -3.06
N PHE A 30 8.48 0.39 -2.24
CA PHE A 30 7.75 -0.80 -2.65
C PHE A 30 6.32 -0.73 -2.12
N GLY A 31 5.41 -1.30 -2.90
CA GLY A 31 4.00 -1.42 -2.55
C GLY A 31 3.50 -2.85 -2.68
N VAL A 32 2.25 -3.05 -2.30
CA VAL A 32 1.52 -4.30 -2.51
C VAL A 32 0.53 -4.11 -3.64
N GLU A 33 0.68 -4.94 -4.65
CA GLU A 33 -0.34 -5.13 -5.68
C GLU A 33 -1.31 -6.22 -5.23
N PHE A 34 -2.61 -5.91 -5.32
CA PHE A 34 -3.69 -6.85 -5.03
C PHE A 34 -4.32 -7.36 -6.32
N SER A 35 -4.67 -8.66 -6.33
CA SER A 35 -5.50 -9.25 -7.37
C SER A 35 -6.67 -10.03 -6.76
N ILE A 36 -7.82 -9.99 -7.43
CA ILE A 36 -9.06 -10.65 -7.03
C ILE A 36 -9.42 -11.68 -8.10
N ASP A 37 -9.44 -12.94 -7.74
CA ASP A 37 -9.67 -14.06 -8.66
C ASP A 37 -8.69 -14.07 -9.84
N GLY A 38 -7.46 -13.57 -9.63
CA GLY A 38 -6.41 -13.49 -10.66
C GLY A 38 -6.43 -12.21 -11.51
N ARG A 39 -7.40 -11.30 -11.31
CA ARG A 39 -7.47 -10.02 -11.99
C ARG A 39 -6.92 -8.91 -11.06
N SER A 40 -6.06 -8.03 -11.60
CA SER A 40 -5.52 -6.89 -10.82
C SER A 40 -6.64 -6.00 -10.29
N LEU A 41 -6.53 -5.58 -9.03
CA LEU A 41 -7.45 -4.60 -8.44
C LEU A 41 -7.44 -3.29 -9.21
N LEU A 42 -6.28 -2.88 -9.72
CA LEU A 42 -6.13 -1.70 -10.56
C LEU A 42 -7.00 -1.80 -11.84
N ASP A 43 -7.01 -2.96 -12.51
CA ASP A 43 -7.82 -3.16 -13.71
C ASP A 43 -9.32 -3.18 -13.40
N LEU A 44 -9.70 -3.74 -12.24
CA LEU A 44 -11.09 -3.71 -11.79
C LEU A 44 -11.58 -2.28 -11.58
N VAL A 45 -10.76 -1.44 -10.97
CA VAL A 45 -11.10 -0.02 -10.72
C VAL A 45 -11.10 0.79 -11.99
N ARG A 46 -10.11 0.59 -12.88
CA ARG A 46 -10.05 1.25 -14.19
C ARG A 46 -11.31 1.01 -15.01
N ASP A 47 -11.85 -0.20 -15.01
CA ASP A 47 -13.09 -0.52 -15.71
C ASP A 47 -14.31 0.21 -15.14
N ILE A 48 -14.32 0.46 -13.83
CA ILE A 48 -15.39 1.25 -13.21
C ILE A 48 -15.26 2.71 -13.61
N GLU A 49 -14.07 3.27 -13.48
CA GLU A 49 -13.80 4.69 -13.70
C GLU A 49 -13.92 5.10 -15.17
N SER A 50 -13.49 4.24 -16.11
CA SER A 50 -13.58 4.50 -17.55
C SER A 50 -15.01 4.73 -18.04
N ARG A 51 -16.01 4.22 -17.33
CA ARG A 51 -17.44 4.42 -17.65
C ARG A 51 -17.93 5.83 -17.35
N PHE A 52 -17.18 6.59 -16.57
CA PHE A 52 -17.56 7.95 -16.15
C PHE A 52 -16.81 9.05 -16.90
N GLY A 53 -15.99 8.67 -17.92
CA GLY A 53 -15.46 9.58 -18.94
C GLY A 53 -14.53 10.67 -18.40
N GLY A 54 -13.65 10.37 -17.47
CA GLY A 54 -12.72 11.35 -16.93
C GLY A 54 -11.28 10.83 -16.90
N GLU A 55 -10.31 11.64 -17.26
CA GLU A 55 -8.94 11.45 -16.81
C GLU A 55 -8.83 11.98 -15.36
N PRO A 56 -8.14 11.27 -14.46
CA PRO A 56 -7.19 10.18 -14.70
C PRO A 56 -7.71 8.79 -14.29
N ALA A 57 -8.67 8.22 -15.05
CA ALA A 57 -9.17 6.86 -14.77
C ALA A 57 -8.00 5.85 -14.67
N GLY A 58 -7.95 5.09 -13.58
CA GLY A 58 -6.91 4.10 -13.35
C GLY A 58 -5.51 4.65 -13.10
N SER A 59 -5.36 5.94 -12.81
CA SER A 59 -4.07 6.55 -12.45
C SER A 59 -3.64 6.23 -11.01
N TYR A 60 -3.62 4.94 -10.69
CA TYR A 60 -3.19 4.42 -9.39
C TYR A 60 -1.91 3.60 -9.50
N ALA A 61 -1.21 3.51 -8.38
CA ALA A 61 -0.12 2.58 -8.12
C ALA A 61 -0.49 1.64 -6.96
N ALA A 62 0.31 0.62 -6.77
CA ALA A 62 0.24 -0.26 -5.60
C ALA A 62 0.35 0.55 -4.30
N ALA A 63 -0.34 0.12 -3.25
CA ALA A 63 -0.26 0.80 -1.96
C ALA A 63 1.10 0.57 -1.30
N PRO A 64 1.83 1.63 -0.89
CA PRO A 64 3.10 1.51 -0.18
C PRO A 64 2.98 0.64 1.09
N LEU A 65 4.02 -0.14 1.38
CA LEU A 65 4.04 -1.08 2.52
C LEU A 65 3.71 -0.43 3.86
N HIS A 66 4.13 0.82 4.07
CA HIS A 66 3.91 1.55 5.32
C HIS A 66 2.44 2.01 5.49
N TYR A 67 1.74 2.37 4.40
CA TYR A 67 0.31 2.71 4.47
C TYR A 67 -0.54 1.49 4.85
N LEU A 68 -0.14 0.33 4.39
CA LEU A 68 -0.78 -0.92 4.74
C LEU A 68 -0.43 -1.40 6.16
N GLY A 69 0.53 -0.76 6.83
CA GLY A 69 1.02 -1.17 8.14
C GLY A 69 1.82 -2.48 8.12
N LEU A 70 2.30 -2.91 6.94
CA LEU A 70 3.11 -4.12 6.81
C LEU A 70 4.55 -3.92 7.25
N VAL A 71 5.00 -2.68 7.35
CA VAL A 71 6.30 -2.29 7.88
C VAL A 71 6.14 -1.22 8.95
N ALA A 72 6.99 -1.28 9.95
CA ALA A 72 7.09 -0.29 11.01
C ALA A 72 8.53 0.21 11.13
N GLU A 73 8.70 1.47 11.48
CA GLU A 73 10.00 2.05 11.77
C GLU A 73 10.32 1.89 13.27
N ARG A 74 11.50 1.37 13.56
CA ARG A 74 12.04 1.30 14.93
C ARG A 74 12.70 2.62 15.31
N ARG A 75 12.90 2.84 16.62
CA ARG A 75 13.55 4.05 17.15
C ARG A 75 14.95 4.31 16.59
N ASP A 76 15.63 3.28 16.09
CA ASP A 76 16.95 3.37 15.45
C ASP A 76 16.86 3.69 13.94
N GLY A 77 15.67 4.00 13.42
CA GLY A 77 15.42 4.31 12.01
C GLY A 77 15.35 3.07 11.10
N ARG A 78 15.49 1.86 11.66
CA ARG A 78 15.38 0.62 10.86
C ARG A 78 13.93 0.23 10.63
N LEU A 79 13.65 -0.22 9.42
CA LEU A 79 12.34 -0.77 9.08
C LEU A 79 12.30 -2.27 9.40
N VAL A 80 11.17 -2.69 9.96
CA VAL A 80 10.88 -4.10 10.29
C VAL A 80 9.52 -4.50 9.76
N HIS A 81 9.35 -5.79 9.45
CA HIS A 81 8.05 -6.34 9.06
C HIS A 81 7.12 -6.37 10.27
N ALA A 82 5.93 -5.79 10.13
CA ALA A 82 4.93 -5.69 11.21
C ALA A 82 3.97 -6.89 11.27
N GLY A 83 3.99 -7.75 10.24
CA GLY A 83 3.13 -8.94 10.16
C GLY A 83 1.79 -8.70 9.47
N PRO A 84 1.06 -9.78 9.15
CA PRO A 84 -0.20 -9.71 8.38
C PRO A 84 -1.40 -9.18 9.17
N GLY A 85 -1.34 -9.13 10.51
CA GLY A 85 -2.42 -8.61 11.36
C GLY A 85 -2.65 -7.10 11.24
N ALA A 86 -1.81 -6.40 10.50
CA ALA A 86 -1.92 -4.96 10.28
C ALA A 86 -3.23 -4.52 9.60
N PHE A 87 -3.96 -5.45 8.99
CA PHE A 87 -5.22 -5.18 8.28
C PHE A 87 -6.48 -5.43 9.13
N GLU A 88 -6.37 -6.02 10.32
CA GLU A 88 -7.54 -6.41 11.09
C GLU A 88 -8.32 -5.20 11.62
N GLY A 89 -9.62 -5.14 11.31
CA GLY A 89 -10.55 -4.15 11.84
C GLY A 89 -10.29 -2.71 11.44
N ARG A 90 -9.50 -2.46 10.37
CA ARG A 90 -9.16 -1.11 9.92
C ARG A 90 -10.21 -0.55 8.97
N LYS A 91 -10.51 0.74 9.14
CA LYS A 91 -11.33 1.53 8.21
C LYS A 91 -10.44 2.34 7.28
N ALA A 92 -10.96 2.62 6.09
CA ALA A 92 -10.32 3.45 5.07
C ALA A 92 -8.89 3.02 4.78
N VAL A 93 -8.67 1.70 4.59
CA VAL A 93 -7.36 1.17 4.23
C VAL A 93 -7.06 1.50 2.77
N PRO A 94 -5.98 2.23 2.46
CA PRO A 94 -5.64 2.54 1.08
C PRO A 94 -5.12 1.28 0.38
N LEU A 95 -5.92 0.74 -0.54
CA LEU A 95 -5.59 -0.45 -1.34
C LEU A 95 -4.83 -0.09 -2.62
N LEU A 96 -5.10 1.10 -3.17
CA LEU A 96 -4.38 1.72 -4.27
C LEU A 96 -4.13 3.18 -3.90
N VAL A 97 -3.03 3.74 -4.37
CA VAL A 97 -2.69 5.17 -4.16
C VAL A 97 -2.39 5.85 -5.49
N CYS A 98 -2.34 7.17 -5.50
CA CYS A 98 -1.89 7.94 -6.65
C CYS A 98 -0.55 7.41 -7.20
N THR A 99 -0.35 7.47 -8.51
CA THR A 99 0.93 7.11 -9.14
C THR A 99 2.13 7.87 -8.59
N CYS A 100 1.92 9.04 -7.93
CA CYS A 100 2.98 9.74 -7.20
C CYS A 100 3.39 9.06 -5.87
N GLY A 101 2.73 7.98 -5.47
CA GLY A 101 3.01 7.24 -4.24
C GLY A 101 2.42 7.83 -2.97
N GLN A 102 1.65 8.92 -3.06
CA GLN A 102 1.04 9.60 -1.90
C GLN A 102 -0.46 9.32 -1.80
N ALA A 103 -0.89 8.73 -0.69
CA ALA A 103 -2.32 8.50 -0.43
C ALA A 103 -3.11 9.83 -0.29
N GLY A 104 -2.48 10.90 0.20
CA GLY A 104 -3.10 12.22 0.32
C GLY A 104 -3.43 12.90 -1.01
N CYS A 105 -2.90 12.42 -2.13
CA CYS A 105 -3.25 12.89 -3.48
C CYS A 105 -4.63 12.35 -3.89
N TRP A 106 -4.73 11.04 -4.04
CA TRP A 106 -5.95 10.23 -4.11
C TRP A 106 -5.62 8.77 -3.82
N SER A 107 -6.62 8.04 -3.33
CA SER A 107 -6.50 6.63 -3.00
C SER A 107 -7.83 5.93 -3.30
N LEU A 108 -7.77 4.64 -3.57
CA LEU A 108 -8.89 3.74 -3.40
C LEU A 108 -8.78 3.10 -2.03
N GLU A 109 -9.80 3.28 -1.22
CA GLU A 109 -9.84 2.82 0.16
C GLU A 109 -10.99 1.82 0.36
N ALA A 110 -10.84 0.94 1.35
CA ALA A 110 -11.90 0.05 1.81
C ALA A 110 -11.82 -0.16 3.31
N ASP A 111 -12.96 -0.47 3.92
CA ASP A 111 -13.02 -1.00 5.26
C ASP A 111 -12.73 -2.50 5.22
N ILE A 112 -11.84 -2.97 6.10
CA ILE A 112 -11.49 -4.39 6.23
C ILE A 112 -12.04 -4.92 7.55
N HIS A 113 -13.00 -5.79 7.45
CA HIS A 113 -13.61 -6.49 8.57
C HIS A 113 -13.15 -7.95 8.59
N VAL A 114 -12.73 -8.43 9.75
CA VAL A 114 -12.29 -9.80 9.96
C VAL A 114 -13.22 -10.44 10.98
N ASP A 115 -13.85 -11.54 10.61
CA ASP A 115 -14.63 -12.40 11.51
C ASP A 115 -13.96 -13.79 11.63
N GLU A 116 -14.65 -14.75 12.27
CA GLU A 116 -14.08 -16.07 12.53
C GLU A 116 -13.80 -16.88 11.26
N GLU A 117 -14.59 -16.69 10.21
CA GLU A 117 -14.53 -17.50 8.97
C GLU A 117 -14.09 -16.71 7.75
N ALA A 118 -14.32 -15.40 7.75
CA ALA A 118 -14.15 -14.57 6.57
C ALA A 118 -13.41 -13.26 6.84
N VAL A 119 -12.86 -12.71 5.76
CA VAL A 119 -12.41 -11.32 5.68
C VAL A 119 -13.24 -10.62 4.62
N ARG A 120 -13.80 -9.46 4.96
CA ARG A 120 -14.66 -8.69 4.08
C ARG A 120 -14.05 -7.33 3.82
N TRP A 121 -13.90 -6.99 2.54
CA TRP A 121 -13.61 -5.63 2.10
C TRP A 121 -14.91 -4.98 1.65
N SER A 122 -15.22 -3.83 2.21
CA SER A 122 -16.48 -3.12 1.96
C SER A 122 -16.28 -1.61 2.02
N ASN A 123 -17.34 -0.84 1.78
CA ASN A 123 -17.33 0.62 1.85
C ASN A 123 -16.24 1.23 0.98
N PHE A 124 -16.08 0.71 -0.25
CA PHE A 124 -15.11 1.24 -1.18
C PHE A 124 -15.36 2.72 -1.43
N SER A 125 -14.31 3.52 -1.33
CA SER A 125 -14.34 4.96 -1.56
C SER A 125 -13.05 5.41 -2.25
N SER A 126 -13.11 6.55 -2.92
CA SER A 126 -11.93 7.20 -3.45
C SER A 126 -12.06 8.70 -3.32
N THR A 127 -11.00 9.36 -2.89
CA THR A 127 -10.89 10.81 -2.88
C THR A 127 -10.92 11.39 -4.31
N LEU A 128 -10.62 10.57 -5.33
CA LEU A 128 -10.75 10.92 -6.76
C LEU A 128 -12.21 11.11 -7.18
N SER A 129 -13.18 10.54 -6.46
CA SER A 129 -14.61 10.66 -6.77
C SER A 129 -15.11 12.10 -6.90
N GLN A 130 -14.43 13.06 -6.24
CA GLN A 130 -14.72 14.48 -6.38
C GLN A 130 -14.32 15.04 -7.77
N ARG A 131 -13.35 14.42 -8.43
CA ARG A 131 -12.87 14.81 -9.78
C ARG A 131 -13.55 14.03 -10.87
N LEU A 132 -13.81 12.73 -10.65
CA LEU A 132 -14.58 11.88 -11.54
C LEU A 132 -16.07 12.02 -11.21
N ARG A 133 -16.74 12.98 -11.84
CA ARG A 133 -18.17 13.24 -11.61
C ARG A 133 -18.99 11.98 -11.88
N GLY A 134 -19.60 11.45 -10.81
CA GLY A 134 -20.49 10.28 -10.88
C GLY A 134 -19.83 8.92 -10.65
N ALA A 135 -18.51 8.83 -10.48
CA ALA A 135 -17.89 7.55 -10.11
C ALA A 135 -18.43 7.07 -8.75
N ASN A 136 -19.17 5.97 -8.78
CA ASN A 136 -19.84 5.44 -7.62
C ASN A 136 -19.15 4.18 -7.12
N TYR A 137 -18.12 4.35 -6.28
CA TYR A 137 -17.39 3.23 -5.68
C TYR A 137 -18.26 2.42 -4.71
N LYS A 138 -19.37 2.99 -4.20
CA LYS A 138 -20.35 2.25 -3.38
C LYS A 138 -21.07 1.17 -4.18
N SER A 139 -20.99 1.21 -5.52
CA SER A 139 -21.50 0.15 -6.39
C SER A 139 -20.59 -1.09 -6.45
N ILE A 140 -19.38 -1.01 -5.90
CA ILE A 140 -18.50 -2.17 -5.75
C ILE A 140 -19.10 -3.04 -4.66
N GLU A 141 -19.51 -4.25 -5.06
CA GLU A 141 -20.01 -5.23 -4.10
C GLU A 141 -18.92 -5.60 -3.10
N PRO A 142 -19.26 -5.89 -1.83
CA PRO A 142 -18.29 -6.35 -0.85
C PRO A 142 -17.55 -7.59 -1.36
N LEU A 143 -16.23 -7.57 -1.23
CA LEU A 143 -15.36 -8.70 -1.54
C LEU A 143 -15.19 -9.55 -0.30
N VAL A 144 -15.56 -10.81 -0.38
CA VAL A 144 -15.49 -11.75 0.75
C VAL A 144 -14.45 -12.82 0.45
N PHE A 145 -13.54 -13.05 1.41
CA PHE A 145 -12.45 -14.00 1.32
C PHE A 145 -12.56 -15.00 2.47
N GLU A 146 -12.21 -16.25 2.23
CA GLU A 146 -12.02 -17.23 3.31
C GLU A 146 -10.83 -16.78 4.17
N ARG A 147 -11.01 -16.72 5.50
CA ARG A 147 -10.03 -16.13 6.42
C ARG A 147 -8.65 -16.77 6.35
N LYS A 148 -8.58 -18.10 6.37
CA LYS A 148 -7.31 -18.82 6.33
C LYS A 148 -6.56 -18.59 5.03
N ALA A 149 -7.28 -18.60 3.88
CA ALA A 149 -6.71 -18.34 2.56
C ALA A 149 -6.21 -16.90 2.45
N TYR A 150 -6.95 -15.93 3.00
CA TYR A 150 -6.59 -14.52 3.04
C TYR A 150 -5.26 -14.32 3.78
N PHE A 151 -5.16 -14.77 5.02
CA PHE A 151 -3.93 -14.62 5.81
C PHE A 151 -2.77 -15.44 5.24
N LYS A 152 -3.03 -16.59 4.64
CA LYS A 152 -2.02 -17.37 3.90
C LYS A 152 -1.48 -16.59 2.69
N ALA A 153 -2.34 -15.85 1.99
CA ALA A 153 -1.90 -14.98 0.88
C ALA A 153 -1.00 -13.86 1.40
N LEU A 154 -1.42 -13.14 2.46
CA LEU A 154 -0.61 -12.08 3.06
C LEU A 154 0.72 -12.58 3.62
N ALA A 155 0.76 -13.77 4.24
CA ALA A 155 1.99 -14.36 4.76
C ALA A 155 3.05 -14.60 3.68
N ARG A 156 2.65 -14.81 2.42
CA ARG A 156 3.57 -14.94 1.29
C ARG A 156 4.37 -13.67 0.99
N LEU A 157 3.90 -12.51 1.47
CA LEU A 157 4.63 -11.25 1.31
C LEU A 157 5.88 -11.20 2.20
N ALA A 158 5.92 -11.91 3.33
CA ALA A 158 6.97 -11.80 4.33
C ALA A 158 8.41 -11.99 3.77
N PRO A 159 8.72 -13.00 2.94
CA PRO A 159 10.06 -13.14 2.37
C PRO A 159 10.43 -11.99 1.43
N ALA A 160 9.49 -11.53 0.59
CA ALA A 160 9.72 -10.42 -0.32
C ALA A 160 9.93 -9.10 0.44
N ILE A 161 9.09 -8.81 1.44
CA ILE A 161 9.25 -7.66 2.34
C ILE A 161 10.60 -7.74 3.06
N GLY A 162 10.97 -8.89 3.61
CA GLY A 162 12.26 -9.09 4.28
C GLY A 162 13.45 -8.76 3.37
N SER A 163 13.40 -9.19 2.10
CA SER A 163 14.43 -8.87 1.11
C SER A 163 14.53 -7.37 0.83
N VAL A 164 13.40 -6.70 0.65
CA VAL A 164 13.32 -5.25 0.43
C VAL A 164 13.89 -4.49 1.63
N LEU A 165 13.45 -4.84 2.84
CA LEU A 165 13.89 -4.20 4.08
C LEU A 165 15.40 -4.37 4.32
N LYS A 166 15.96 -5.54 4.00
CA LYS A 166 17.40 -5.79 4.08
C LYS A 166 18.19 -4.82 3.19
N LYS A 167 17.78 -4.65 1.93
CA LYS A 167 18.41 -3.72 0.98
C LYS A 167 18.32 -2.27 1.46
N ARG A 168 17.13 -1.84 1.88
CA ARG A 168 16.88 -0.46 2.35
C ARG A 168 17.66 -0.15 3.63
N ASN A 169 17.67 -1.04 4.61
CA ASN A 169 18.44 -0.86 5.84
C ASN A 169 19.95 -0.82 5.59
N ALA A 170 20.47 -1.59 4.63
CA ALA A 170 21.86 -1.53 4.22
C ALA A 170 22.20 -0.17 3.58
N ALA A 171 21.34 0.35 2.70
CA ALA A 171 21.53 1.67 2.08
C ALA A 171 21.53 2.80 3.13
N LEU A 172 20.61 2.75 4.10
CA LEU A 172 20.56 3.71 5.21
C LEU A 172 21.83 3.67 6.07
N ALA A 173 22.37 2.49 6.36
CA ALA A 173 23.61 2.33 7.12
C ALA A 173 24.80 2.94 6.36
N SER A 174 24.92 2.67 5.05
CA SER A 174 25.97 3.23 4.20
C SER A 174 25.89 4.76 4.10
N ALA A 175 24.71 5.31 3.94
CA ALA A 175 24.50 6.77 3.90
C ALA A 175 24.87 7.43 5.24
N SER A 176 24.51 6.80 6.36
CA SER A 176 24.88 7.29 7.70
C SER A 176 26.38 7.28 7.94
N GLN A 177 27.07 6.24 7.47
CA GLN A 177 28.53 6.14 7.55
C GLN A 177 29.20 7.21 6.71
N ALA A 178 28.75 7.43 5.47
CA ALA A 178 29.29 8.46 4.60
C ALA A 178 29.15 9.87 5.21
N ARG A 179 27.99 10.17 5.83
CA ARG A 179 27.76 11.45 6.54
C ARG A 179 28.70 11.63 7.73
N ARG A 180 28.98 10.58 8.50
CA ARG A 180 29.94 10.63 9.62
C ARG A 180 31.36 10.91 9.13
N MET A 181 31.80 10.26 8.06
CA MET A 181 33.12 10.49 7.47
C MET A 181 33.27 11.92 6.92
N ALA A 182 32.22 12.46 6.27
CA ALA A 182 32.23 13.84 5.78
C ALA A 182 32.35 14.87 6.93
N ARG A 183 31.64 14.67 8.03
CA ARG A 183 31.71 15.54 9.21
C ARG A 183 33.07 15.47 9.93
N GLY A 184 33.71 14.31 9.96
CA GLY A 184 35.03 14.14 10.56
C GLY A 184 36.13 14.86 9.82
N ARG A 185 35.99 15.09 8.49
CA ARG A 185 36.97 15.80 7.66
C ARG A 185 36.93 17.33 7.82
N THR A 186 35.81 17.90 8.20
CA THR A 186 35.64 19.37 8.37
C THR A 186 36.02 19.88 9.75
N GLY A 187 36.25 18.97 10.72
CA GLY A 187 36.54 19.34 12.12
C GLY A 187 38.01 19.63 12.42
N ASN A 188 38.94 19.50 11.49
CA ASN A 188 40.36 19.67 11.75
C ASN A 188 40.99 20.86 10.94
N SER A 189 40.38 22.05 11.08
CA SER A 189 41.06 23.30 10.71
C SER A 189 41.80 23.83 11.95
N PRO A 190 43.15 23.82 11.99
CA PRO A 190 43.88 24.43 13.08
C PRO A 190 43.64 25.96 13.01
N SER A 191 42.98 26.51 14.02
CA SER A 191 42.96 27.95 14.26
C SER A 191 44.39 28.42 14.53
N ARG A 192 45.00 28.96 13.49
CA ARG A 192 46.28 29.69 13.59
C ARG A 192 45.97 30.99 14.33
N VAL A 193 46.18 30.99 15.64
CA VAL A 193 46.26 32.23 16.41
C VAL A 193 47.62 32.85 16.08
N SER A 194 47.61 33.85 15.21
CA SER A 194 48.74 34.77 15.09
C SER A 194 48.75 35.69 16.31
N ARG A 195 49.67 35.48 17.24
CA ARG A 195 50.09 36.54 18.17
C ARG A 195 50.97 37.51 17.37
N ALA A 196 50.53 38.73 17.27
CA ALA A 196 51.40 39.88 16.93
C ALA A 196 51.82 40.52 18.26
N ASP A 197 53.13 40.73 18.38
CA ASP A 197 53.80 41.55 19.39
C ASP A 197 53.53 43.03 19.13
#